data_3ace2d0e221a68e06f648fa6fe3f887d
#
_entry.id   3ace2d0e221a68e06f648fa6fe3f887d
#
_cell.length_a   1.000
_cell.length_b   1.000
_cell.length_c   1.000
_cell.angle_alpha   90.00
_cell.angle_beta   90.00
_cell.angle_gamma   90.00
#
_symmetry.space_group_name_H-M   'P 1'
#
loop_
_entity.id
_entity.type
_entity.pdbx_description
1 polymer ?
#
loop_
_entity_poly.entity_id
_entity_poly.type
_entity_poly.pdbx_seq_one_letter_code
_entity_poly.pdbx_strand_id
1 'polypeptide(L)'
;MLMNYYIYYRVAPLEAARARAVVNAVQSALGKETSIQGRLLRRDDDPSTWMEIYEAVADPLRFEAALDRLLAQHNFDGCVASDSRRHIERFTLF
;
A
#
# COMPACT_ATOMS: atom_id res chain seq x y z
N MET A 1 -5.50 16.37 -13.12
CA MET A 1 -4.44 16.35 -12.08
C MET A 1 -4.15 14.92 -11.66
N LEU A 2 -2.88 14.54 -11.61
CA LEU A 2 -2.47 13.20 -11.22
C LEU A 2 -2.01 13.19 -9.77
N MET A 3 -2.43 12.17 -9.03
CA MET A 3 -2.08 12.01 -7.62
C MET A 3 -1.04 10.92 -7.47
N ASN A 4 -0.02 11.17 -6.64
CA ASN A 4 0.95 10.17 -6.23
C ASN A 4 0.73 9.83 -4.77
N TYR A 5 0.74 8.54 -4.45
CA TYR A 5 0.52 8.03 -3.10
C TYR A 5 1.80 7.40 -2.57
N TYR A 6 2.15 7.76 -1.34
CA TYR A 6 3.25 7.15 -0.59
C TYR A 6 2.66 6.67 0.74
N ILE A 7 2.59 5.35 0.91
CA ILE A 7 1.89 4.74 2.04
C ILE A 7 2.88 3.90 2.82
N TYR A 8 3.13 4.25 4.08
CA TYR A 8 4.14 3.56 4.87
C TYR A 8 3.61 3.14 6.22
N TYR A 9 4.20 2.06 6.75
CA TYR A 9 3.79 1.42 8.00
C TYR A 9 4.89 0.47 8.44
N ARG A 10 4.82 0.03 9.72
CA ARG A 10 5.68 -1.05 10.19
C ARG A 10 4.92 -2.35 10.19
N VAL A 11 5.58 -3.40 9.72
CA VAL A 11 5.03 -4.76 9.65
C VAL A 11 5.46 -5.51 10.88
N ALA A 12 4.52 -6.25 11.49
CA ALA A 12 4.83 -7.14 12.60
C ALA A 12 5.81 -8.21 12.11
N PRO A 13 6.96 -8.43 12.79
CA PRO A 13 8.00 -9.33 12.27
C PRO A 13 7.51 -10.75 11.95
N LEU A 14 6.63 -11.29 12.80
CA LEU A 14 6.10 -12.64 12.59
C LEU A 14 5.09 -12.70 11.44
N GLU A 15 4.62 -11.55 10.97
CA GLU A 15 3.66 -11.44 9.88
C GLU A 15 4.30 -11.04 8.55
N ALA A 16 5.62 -10.90 8.49
CA ALA A 16 6.31 -10.34 7.31
C ALA A 16 6.03 -11.14 6.03
N ALA A 17 6.09 -12.46 6.10
CA ALA A 17 5.84 -13.30 4.91
C ALA A 17 4.39 -13.19 4.45
N ARG A 18 3.45 -13.19 5.38
CA ARG A 18 2.02 -13.04 5.07
C ARG A 18 1.75 -11.65 4.52
N ALA A 19 2.32 -10.62 5.13
CA ALA A 19 2.18 -9.24 4.67
C ALA A 19 2.67 -9.07 3.23
N ARG A 20 3.81 -9.70 2.90
CA ARG A 20 4.36 -9.64 1.55
C ARG A 20 3.39 -10.27 0.54
N ALA A 21 2.84 -11.43 0.87
CA ALA A 21 1.87 -12.12 0.01
C ALA A 21 0.59 -11.29 -0.16
N VAL A 22 0.09 -10.70 0.93
CA VAL A 22 -1.11 -9.86 0.89
C VAL A 22 -0.89 -8.63 0.02
N VAL A 23 0.21 -7.89 0.22
CA VAL A 23 0.50 -6.69 -0.59
C VAL A 23 0.64 -7.06 -2.06
N ASN A 24 1.34 -8.15 -2.38
CA ASN A 24 1.47 -8.61 -3.76
C ASN A 24 0.10 -8.90 -4.39
N ALA A 25 -0.79 -9.56 -3.67
CA ALA A 25 -2.13 -9.88 -4.15
C ALA A 25 -2.98 -8.61 -4.34
N VAL A 26 -2.92 -7.69 -3.39
CA VAL A 26 -3.63 -6.41 -3.47
C VAL A 26 -3.12 -5.58 -4.65
N GLN A 27 -1.81 -5.46 -4.80
CA GLN A 27 -1.24 -4.68 -5.90
C GLN A 27 -1.55 -5.28 -7.26
N SER A 28 -1.55 -6.61 -7.38
CA SER A 28 -1.92 -7.29 -8.61
C SER A 28 -3.39 -7.02 -8.98
N ALA A 29 -4.30 -7.18 -8.02
CA ALA A 29 -5.72 -6.92 -8.24
C ALA A 29 -5.99 -5.45 -8.57
N LEU A 30 -5.31 -4.55 -7.85
CA LEU A 30 -5.44 -3.11 -8.06
C LEU A 30 -4.96 -2.71 -9.45
N GLY A 31 -3.86 -3.30 -9.93
CA GLY A 31 -3.35 -3.06 -11.27
C GLY A 31 -4.32 -3.48 -12.35
N LYS A 32 -4.99 -4.62 -12.18
CA LYS A 32 -6.02 -5.09 -13.12
C LYS A 32 -7.26 -4.20 -13.12
N GLU A 33 -7.64 -3.71 -11.95
CA GLU A 33 -8.86 -2.94 -11.78
C GLU A 33 -8.70 -1.47 -12.16
N THR A 34 -7.54 -0.87 -11.88
CA THR A 34 -7.30 0.56 -12.03
C THR A 34 -6.19 0.92 -13.02
N SER A 35 -5.45 -0.06 -13.52
CA SER A 35 -4.26 0.11 -14.36
C SER A 35 -3.09 0.80 -13.65
N ILE A 36 -3.14 0.94 -12.32
CA ILE A 36 -2.07 1.54 -11.52
C ILE A 36 -1.14 0.44 -11.03
N GLN A 37 0.13 0.54 -11.41
CA GLN A 37 1.16 -0.41 -10.98
C GLN A 37 1.74 0.05 -9.65
N GLY A 38 1.54 -0.75 -8.60
CA GLY A 38 2.10 -0.47 -7.29
C GLY A 38 3.52 -0.98 -7.16
N ARG A 39 4.29 -0.32 -6.31
CA ARG A 39 5.62 -0.78 -5.89
C ARG A 39 5.63 -0.95 -4.38
N LEU A 40 6.43 -1.89 -3.90
CA LEU A 40 6.61 -2.12 -2.47
C LEU A 40 8.10 -2.04 -2.15
N LEU A 41 8.47 -1.11 -1.28
CA LEU A 41 9.84 -0.90 -0.86
C LEU A 41 9.97 -1.17 0.63
N ARG A 42 11.18 -1.50 1.03
CA ARG A 42 11.55 -1.73 2.42
C ARG A 42 12.61 -0.70 2.79
N ARG A 43 12.49 -0.09 3.96
CA ARG A 43 13.45 0.89 4.42
C ARG A 43 14.81 0.21 4.65
N ASP A 44 15.89 0.85 4.21
CA ASP A 44 17.21 0.25 4.28
C ASP A 44 17.70 0.04 5.72
N ASP A 45 17.50 1.04 6.57
CA ASP A 45 17.96 1.01 7.96
C ASP A 45 16.94 0.44 8.94
N ASP A 46 15.75 0.08 8.46
CA ASP A 46 14.69 -0.53 9.26
C ASP A 46 13.81 -1.41 8.37
N PRO A 47 14.20 -2.68 8.16
CA PRO A 47 13.48 -3.57 7.23
C PRO A 47 12.04 -3.88 7.62
N SER A 48 11.61 -3.54 8.84
CA SER A 48 10.21 -3.69 9.24
C SER A 48 9.34 -2.54 8.74
N THR A 49 9.93 -1.44 8.30
CA THR A 49 9.20 -0.31 7.72
C THR A 49 9.11 -0.47 6.22
N TRP A 50 7.88 -0.56 5.72
CA TRP A 50 7.58 -0.76 4.31
C TRP A 50 6.88 0.46 3.74
N MET A 51 7.05 0.67 2.43
CA MET A 51 6.38 1.73 1.71
C MET A 51 5.77 1.20 0.42
N GLU A 52 4.48 1.46 0.23
CA GLU A 52 3.79 1.25 -1.04
C GLU A 52 3.79 2.56 -1.81
N ILE A 53 4.04 2.49 -3.10
CA ILE A 53 4.05 3.67 -3.97
C ILE A 53 3.09 3.44 -5.14
N TYR A 54 2.20 4.40 -5.36
CA TYR A 54 1.26 4.40 -6.48
C TYR A 54 1.30 5.77 -7.13
N GLU A 55 1.66 5.82 -8.40
CA GLU A 55 1.93 7.09 -9.09
C GLU A 55 0.97 7.33 -10.26
N ALA A 56 0.78 8.61 -10.58
CA ALA A 56 -0.01 9.05 -11.74
C ALA A 56 -1.47 8.56 -11.69
N VAL A 57 -2.08 8.63 -10.51
CA VAL A 57 -3.47 8.22 -10.32
C VAL A 57 -4.39 9.34 -10.81
N ALA A 58 -5.15 9.08 -11.89
CA ALA A 58 -6.04 10.07 -12.50
C ALA A 58 -7.37 10.19 -11.77
N ASP A 59 -7.84 9.11 -11.14
CA ASP A 59 -9.11 9.08 -10.41
C ASP A 59 -8.87 8.66 -8.96
N PRO A 60 -8.50 9.63 -8.08
CA PRO A 60 -8.17 9.32 -6.69
C PRO A 60 -9.30 8.65 -5.90
N LEU A 61 -10.53 9.09 -6.09
CA LEU A 61 -11.65 8.52 -5.33
C LEU A 61 -11.85 7.05 -5.66
N ARG A 62 -11.84 6.72 -6.95
CA ARG A 62 -11.98 5.33 -7.40
C ARG A 62 -10.80 4.48 -6.92
N PHE A 63 -9.59 5.02 -7.04
CA PHE A 63 -8.37 4.33 -6.60
C PHE A 63 -8.40 4.03 -5.11
N GLU A 64 -8.72 5.02 -4.27
CA GLU A 64 -8.75 4.84 -2.83
C GLU A 64 -9.83 3.86 -2.41
N ALA A 65 -11.00 3.90 -3.04
CA ALA A 65 -12.07 2.95 -2.75
C ALA A 65 -11.66 1.52 -3.10
N ALA A 66 -11.01 1.32 -4.24
CA ALA A 66 -10.53 0.00 -4.65
C ALA A 66 -9.45 -0.51 -3.70
N LEU A 67 -8.50 0.34 -3.34
CA LEU A 67 -7.42 -0.03 -2.40
C LEU A 67 -7.99 -0.43 -1.04
N ASP A 68 -8.89 0.37 -0.49
CA ASP A 68 -9.50 0.09 0.82
C ASP A 68 -10.26 -1.23 0.80
N ARG A 69 -11.03 -1.47 -0.25
CA ARG A 69 -11.80 -2.71 -0.40
C ARG A 69 -10.88 -3.93 -0.47
N LEU A 70 -9.81 -3.84 -1.24
CA LEU A 70 -8.88 -4.96 -1.41
C LEU A 70 -8.10 -5.24 -0.11
N LEU A 71 -7.69 -4.21 0.61
CA LEU A 71 -7.02 -4.39 1.89
C LEU A 71 -7.93 -5.07 2.91
N ALA A 72 -9.20 -4.68 2.94
CA ALA A 72 -10.18 -5.30 3.83
C ALA A 72 -10.42 -6.78 3.46
N GLN A 73 -10.55 -7.08 2.17
CA GLN A 73 -10.75 -8.44 1.68
C GLN A 73 -9.61 -9.39 2.10
N HIS A 74 -8.39 -8.86 2.18
CA HIS A 74 -7.21 -9.64 2.51
C HIS A 74 -6.78 -9.55 3.98
N ASN A 75 -7.57 -8.90 4.82
CA ASN A 75 -7.27 -8.72 6.26
C ASN A 75 -5.89 -8.13 6.51
N PHE A 76 -5.53 -7.11 5.76
CA PHE A 76 -4.19 -6.52 5.84
C PHE A 76 -3.87 -5.94 7.22
N ASP A 77 -4.87 -5.43 7.94
CA ASP A 77 -4.65 -4.80 9.25
C ASP A 77 -3.94 -5.71 10.24
N GLY A 78 -4.16 -7.03 10.15
CA GLY A 78 -3.47 -7.99 11.01
C GLY A 78 -1.97 -8.09 10.76
N CYS A 79 -1.47 -7.52 9.66
CA CYS A 79 -0.04 -7.55 9.32
C CYS A 79 0.71 -6.33 9.85
N VAL A 80 0.00 -5.25 10.18
CA VAL A 80 0.60 -4.01 10.67
C VAL A 80 0.97 -4.19 12.15
N ALA A 81 2.16 -3.73 12.54
CA ALA A 81 2.60 -3.79 13.92
C ALA A 81 1.62 -3.03 14.83
N SER A 82 1.41 -3.55 16.05
CA SER A 82 0.38 -3.03 16.97
C SER A 82 0.57 -1.56 17.36
N ASP A 83 1.82 -1.07 17.30
CA ASP A 83 2.18 0.32 17.60
C ASP A 83 2.33 1.18 16.34
N SER A 84 1.84 0.70 15.21
CA SER A 84 1.92 1.38 13.93
C SER A 84 0.53 1.50 13.28
N ARG A 85 0.46 2.31 12.25
CA ARG A 85 -0.73 2.43 11.38
C ARG A 85 -0.27 2.75 9.97
N ARG A 86 -1.16 2.58 9.00
CA ARG A 86 -0.86 2.99 7.63
C ARG A 86 -0.93 4.52 7.54
N HIS A 87 0.21 5.14 7.19
CA HIS A 87 0.31 6.57 6.94
C HIS A 87 0.20 6.79 5.44
N ILE A 88 -0.74 7.63 5.02
CA ILE A 88 -0.97 7.92 3.61
C ILE A 88 -0.60 9.37 3.34
N GLU A 89 0.34 9.56 2.42
CA GLU A 89 0.73 10.88 1.95
C GLU A 89 0.39 11.02 0.47
N ARG A 90 -0.20 12.14 0.12
CA ARG A 90 -0.66 12.43 -1.23
C ARG A 90 0.10 13.62 -1.77
N PHE A 91 0.71 13.44 -2.95
CA PHE A 91 1.48 14.49 -3.61
C PHE A 91 1.01 14.66 -5.03
N THR A 92 0.96 15.91 -5.51
CA THR A 92 0.68 16.23 -6.91
C THR A 92 1.86 16.95 -7.51
N LEU A 93 1.98 16.89 -8.82
CA LEU A 93 2.99 17.68 -9.53
C LEU A 93 2.62 19.17 -9.46
N PHE A 94 3.65 20.02 -9.51
CA PHE A 94 3.43 21.45 -9.61
C PHE A 94 2.67 21.79 -10.90
#